data_76b3c7d371954bc764bfec275d4abc0d
#
_entry.id   76b3c7d371954bc764bfec275d4abc0d
#
_cell.length_a   1.000
_cell.length_b   1.000
_cell.length_c   1.000
_cell.angle_alpha   90.00
_cell.angle_beta   90.00
_cell.angle_gamma   90.00
#
_symmetry.space_group_name_H-M   'P 1'
#
loop_
_entity.id
_entity.type
_entity.pdbx_description
1 polymer ?
#
loop_
_entity_poly.entity_id
_entity_poly.type
_entity_poly.pdbx_seq_one_letter_code
_entity_poly.pdbx_strand_id
1 'polypeptide(L)'
;MKAKIAMELSRLEGFQDPKISLEQYMTPPELAADILHSAYMQGDIDGKKVLDLGTGTGIFAVGAALLGADVTAVEKDEEALRIAEQNAESADVSDFIEFVESDISEIQGEYETVLMNPPFSVHSEEGMKFLEKAVSAGENVYSVIYGGRKEAIKDFVANSGHELQAWEDYQISLPATYGFHTEESQEIEVGVLITSKKD
;
A
#
# COMPACT_ATOMS: atom_id res chain seq x y z
N MET A 1 6.36 19.30 -3.62
CA MET A 1 6.59 18.06 -2.86
C MET A 1 6.07 16.87 -3.63
N LYS A 2 4.78 16.70 -3.89
CA LYS A 2 4.14 15.56 -4.60
C LYS A 2 4.86 15.15 -5.90
N ALA A 3 5.08 16.09 -6.85
CA ALA A 3 5.75 15.81 -8.12
C ALA A 3 7.20 15.27 -7.94
N LYS A 4 7.91 15.73 -6.91
CA LYS A 4 9.25 15.23 -6.60
C LYS A 4 9.19 13.77 -6.10
N ILE A 5 8.23 13.47 -5.24
CA ILE A 5 8.03 12.09 -4.76
C ILE A 5 7.63 11.17 -5.90
N ALA A 6 6.65 11.55 -6.74
CA ALA A 6 6.26 10.76 -7.91
C ALA A 6 7.46 10.47 -8.82
N MET A 7 8.35 11.45 -9.03
CA MET A 7 9.56 11.28 -9.82
C MET A 7 10.56 10.29 -9.17
N GLU A 8 10.76 10.33 -7.86
CA GLU A 8 11.62 9.35 -7.18
C GLU A 8 11.00 7.94 -7.25
N LEU A 9 9.70 7.83 -6.97
CA LEU A 9 8.98 6.55 -7.04
C LEU A 9 8.96 5.94 -8.45
N SER A 10 8.94 6.77 -9.50
CA SER A 10 8.97 6.27 -10.89
C SER A 10 10.32 5.64 -11.30
N ARG A 11 11.36 5.78 -10.49
CA ARG A 11 12.68 5.17 -10.72
C ARG A 11 12.82 3.80 -10.09
N LEU A 12 11.89 3.42 -9.21
CA LEU A 12 11.92 2.15 -8.50
C LEU A 12 11.67 0.99 -9.46
N GLU A 13 12.33 -0.11 -9.22
CA GLU A 13 12.13 -1.34 -9.98
C GLU A 13 10.83 -2.01 -9.57
N GLY A 14 10.06 -2.45 -10.58
CA GLY A 14 8.85 -3.24 -10.38
C GLY A 14 9.14 -4.73 -10.26
N PHE A 15 8.08 -5.54 -10.15
CA PHE A 15 8.18 -7.00 -10.16
C PHE A 15 8.84 -7.50 -11.45
N GLN A 16 9.87 -8.35 -11.34
CA GLN A 16 10.55 -8.95 -12.49
C GLN A 16 9.77 -10.14 -13.05
N ASP A 17 9.17 -10.96 -12.17
CA ASP A 17 8.30 -12.10 -12.52
C ASP A 17 7.05 -12.09 -11.62
N PRO A 18 6.05 -11.23 -11.96
CA PRO A 18 4.90 -11.05 -11.10
C PRO A 18 4.06 -12.31 -10.98
N LYS A 19 3.80 -12.75 -9.76
CA LYS A 19 3.01 -13.94 -9.43
C LYS A 19 1.53 -13.62 -9.49
N ILE A 20 0.83 -14.20 -10.46
CA ILE A 20 -0.61 -14.06 -10.66
C ILE A 20 -1.40 -14.44 -9.40
N SER A 21 -0.99 -15.54 -8.73
CA SER A 21 -1.63 -16.03 -7.50
C SER A 21 -1.54 -15.06 -6.31
N LEU A 22 -0.63 -14.10 -6.37
CA LEU A 22 -0.45 -13.04 -5.37
C LEU A 22 -0.98 -11.68 -5.85
N GLU A 23 -1.54 -11.62 -7.05
CA GLU A 23 -2.05 -10.39 -7.68
C GLU A 23 -1.01 -9.25 -7.67
N GLN A 24 0.26 -9.63 -7.94
CA GLN A 24 1.37 -8.69 -7.88
C GLN A 24 1.33 -7.71 -9.05
N TYR A 25 1.22 -6.44 -8.74
CA TYR A 25 1.43 -5.30 -9.64
C TYR A 25 1.96 -4.12 -8.84
N MET A 26 2.73 -3.28 -9.48
CA MET A 26 3.25 -2.07 -8.84
C MET A 26 2.17 -0.99 -8.81
N THR A 27 1.93 -0.40 -7.65
CA THR A 27 1.08 0.79 -7.54
C THR A 27 1.62 1.89 -8.47
N PRO A 28 0.78 2.55 -9.30
CA PRO A 28 1.27 3.65 -10.12
C PRO A 28 1.95 4.73 -9.26
N PRO A 29 3.15 5.20 -9.65
CA PRO A 29 3.93 6.16 -8.85
C PRO A 29 3.18 7.45 -8.52
N GLU A 30 2.33 7.92 -9.44
CA GLU A 30 1.49 9.10 -9.24
C GLU A 30 0.45 8.87 -8.15
N LEU A 31 -0.21 7.71 -8.15
CA LEU A 31 -1.19 7.35 -7.12
C LEU A 31 -0.51 7.17 -5.75
N ALA A 32 0.63 6.49 -5.70
CA ALA A 32 1.39 6.34 -4.48
C ALA A 32 1.83 7.71 -3.93
N ALA A 33 2.29 8.61 -4.80
CA ALA A 33 2.69 9.96 -4.41
C ALA A 33 1.49 10.80 -3.92
N ASP A 34 0.29 10.60 -4.46
CA ASP A 34 -0.93 11.28 -3.99
C ASP A 34 -1.27 10.85 -2.57
N ILE A 35 -1.28 9.55 -2.32
CA ILE A 35 -1.57 8.97 -1.00
C ILE A 35 -0.54 9.43 0.03
N LEU A 36 0.75 9.27 -0.28
CA LEU A 36 1.85 9.68 0.60
C LEU A 36 1.84 11.19 0.89
N HIS A 37 1.55 12.01 -0.13
CA HIS A 37 1.44 13.45 0.06
C HIS A 37 0.25 13.82 0.94
N SER A 38 -0.90 13.17 0.77
CA SER A 38 -2.07 13.36 1.62
C SER A 38 -1.75 13.02 3.07
N ALA A 39 -1.15 11.85 3.32
CA ALA A 39 -0.75 11.40 4.65
C ALA A 39 0.28 12.34 5.29
N TYR A 40 1.28 12.79 4.51
CA TYR A 40 2.27 13.76 4.99
C TYR A 40 1.63 15.09 5.40
N MET A 41 0.69 15.62 4.61
CA MET A 41 0.01 16.89 4.90
C MET A 41 -0.88 16.82 6.14
N GLN A 42 -1.35 15.62 6.50
CA GLN A 42 -2.11 15.37 7.73
C GLN A 42 -1.21 15.16 8.96
N GLY A 43 0.12 15.06 8.77
CA GLY A 43 1.08 14.82 9.85
C GLY A 43 1.25 13.35 10.21
N ASP A 44 0.84 12.45 9.33
CA ASP A 44 0.77 11.00 9.57
C ASP A 44 2.01 10.25 9.04
N ILE A 45 3.06 10.96 8.55
CA ILE A 45 4.27 10.33 7.97
C ILE A 45 5.55 10.78 8.68
N ASP A 46 5.84 12.09 8.69
CA ASP A 46 7.12 12.63 9.17
C ASP A 46 7.33 12.36 10.66
N GLY A 47 8.40 11.63 11.00
CA GLY A 47 8.73 11.19 12.36
C GLY A 47 7.79 10.12 12.94
N LYS A 48 6.98 9.47 12.10
CA LYS A 48 5.99 8.46 12.48
C LYS A 48 6.49 7.05 12.27
N LYS A 49 5.95 6.11 13.10
CA LYS A 49 6.06 4.67 12.85
C LYS A 49 5.03 4.25 11.83
N VAL A 50 5.48 3.88 10.65
CA VAL A 50 4.64 3.50 9.52
C VAL A 50 4.79 2.01 9.24
N LEU A 51 3.66 1.34 9.03
CA LEU A 51 3.61 -0.05 8.56
C LEU A 51 3.17 -0.08 7.10
N ASP A 52 3.97 -0.69 6.23
CA ASP A 52 3.59 -1.00 4.85
C ASP A 52 3.21 -2.48 4.75
N LEU A 53 1.91 -2.77 4.68
CA LEU A 53 1.37 -4.13 4.65
C LEU A 53 1.29 -4.67 3.22
N GLY A 54 2.08 -5.70 2.93
CA GLY A 54 2.22 -6.25 1.59
C GLY A 54 2.99 -5.26 0.72
N THR A 55 4.20 -4.91 1.15
CA THR A 55 5.02 -3.84 0.55
C THR A 55 5.36 -4.10 -0.93
N GLY A 56 5.29 -5.36 -1.38
CA GLY A 56 5.66 -5.75 -2.73
C GLY A 56 7.08 -5.33 -3.07
N THR A 57 7.24 -4.47 -4.07
CA THR A 57 8.56 -3.91 -4.45
C THR A 57 8.92 -2.63 -3.69
N GLY A 58 8.18 -2.27 -2.64
CA GLY A 58 8.55 -1.24 -1.67
C GLY A 58 8.12 0.18 -1.99
N ILE A 59 7.16 0.39 -2.90
CA ILE A 59 6.83 1.75 -3.34
C ILE A 59 6.32 2.66 -2.21
N PHE A 60 5.46 2.15 -1.32
CA PHE A 60 4.99 2.91 -0.17
C PHE A 60 6.06 3.02 0.91
N ALA A 61 6.79 1.93 1.20
CA ALA A 61 7.84 1.93 2.19
C ALA A 61 8.94 2.95 1.86
N VAL A 62 9.48 2.90 0.63
CA VAL A 62 10.48 3.86 0.15
C VAL A 62 9.93 5.29 0.17
N GLY A 63 8.70 5.49 -0.32
CA GLY A 63 8.09 6.81 -0.34
C GLY A 63 7.85 7.40 1.04
N ALA A 64 7.43 6.60 2.02
CA ALA A 64 7.25 7.02 3.40
C ALA A 64 8.59 7.35 4.07
N ALA A 65 9.63 6.53 3.84
CA ALA A 65 10.98 6.79 4.34
C ALA A 65 11.59 8.07 3.75
N LEU A 66 11.40 8.34 2.45
CA LEU A 66 11.79 9.60 1.81
C LEU A 66 11.09 10.83 2.43
N LEU A 67 9.97 10.63 3.09
CA LEU A 67 9.19 11.66 3.79
C LEU A 67 9.47 11.71 5.30
N GLY A 68 10.43 10.93 5.80
CA GLY A 68 10.90 10.99 7.19
C GLY A 68 10.25 9.99 8.14
N ALA A 69 9.56 8.97 7.64
CA ALA A 69 8.99 7.90 8.46
C ALA A 69 10.05 6.88 8.90
N ASP A 70 9.79 6.21 10.04
CA ASP A 70 10.40 4.96 10.45
C ASP A 70 9.48 3.82 10.03
N VAL A 71 9.91 3.00 9.07
CA VAL A 71 9.01 2.09 8.33
C VAL A 71 9.28 0.64 8.66
N THR A 72 8.21 -0.13 8.92
CA THR A 72 8.24 -1.60 8.88
C THR A 72 7.54 -2.03 7.59
N ALA A 73 8.27 -2.68 6.69
CA ALA A 73 7.79 -3.16 5.40
C ALA A 73 7.63 -4.68 5.42
N VAL A 74 6.40 -5.16 5.25
CA VAL A 74 6.05 -6.58 5.38
C VAL A 74 5.66 -7.17 4.03
N GLU A 75 6.29 -8.27 3.66
CA GLU A 75 5.98 -9.02 2.45
C GLU A 75 6.23 -10.51 2.68
N LYS A 76 5.36 -11.37 2.12
CA LYS A 76 5.50 -12.83 2.21
C LYS A 76 6.32 -13.43 1.07
N ASP A 77 6.50 -12.69 -0.01
CA ASP A 77 7.27 -13.10 -1.19
C ASP A 77 8.71 -12.58 -1.08
N GLU A 78 9.64 -13.48 -0.77
CA GLU A 78 11.07 -13.20 -0.63
C GLU A 78 11.65 -12.46 -1.86
N GLU A 79 11.20 -12.80 -3.07
CA GLU A 79 11.70 -12.19 -4.29
C GLU A 79 11.25 -10.72 -4.41
N ALA A 80 9.99 -10.43 -4.08
CA ALA A 80 9.46 -9.06 -4.04
C ALA A 80 10.18 -8.25 -2.94
N LEU A 81 10.35 -8.83 -1.76
CA LEU A 81 11.03 -8.17 -0.64
C LEU A 81 12.48 -7.80 -0.99
N ARG A 82 13.20 -8.69 -1.68
CA ARG A 82 14.56 -8.41 -2.16
C ARG A 82 14.60 -7.22 -3.14
N ILE A 83 13.58 -7.07 -4.00
CA ILE A 83 13.48 -5.90 -4.88
C ILE A 83 13.20 -4.64 -4.06
N ALA A 84 12.35 -4.73 -3.03
CA ALA A 84 12.06 -3.61 -2.14
C ALA A 84 13.32 -3.13 -1.40
N GLU A 85 14.16 -4.04 -0.91
CA GLU A 85 15.46 -3.73 -0.30
C GLU A 85 16.39 -3.00 -1.28
N GLN A 86 16.51 -3.49 -2.53
CA GLN A 86 17.32 -2.86 -3.57
C GLN A 86 16.79 -1.46 -3.94
N ASN A 87 15.47 -1.29 -3.98
CA ASN A 87 14.84 0.01 -4.21
C ASN A 87 15.15 0.99 -3.07
N ALA A 88 15.12 0.54 -1.82
CA ALA A 88 15.45 1.37 -0.66
C ALA A 88 16.93 1.77 -0.65
N GLU A 89 17.83 0.85 -0.99
CA GLU A 89 19.28 1.14 -1.17
C GLU A 89 19.49 2.18 -2.27
N SER A 90 18.83 2.02 -3.42
CA SER A 90 18.94 2.94 -4.57
C SER A 90 18.40 4.35 -4.28
N ALA A 91 17.47 4.45 -3.33
CA ALA A 91 16.89 5.71 -2.88
C ALA A 91 17.58 6.30 -1.63
N ASP A 92 18.66 5.68 -1.13
CA ASP A 92 19.40 6.07 0.09
C ASP A 92 18.51 6.15 1.35
N VAL A 93 17.52 5.24 1.49
CA VAL A 93 16.59 5.21 2.64
C VAL A 93 16.53 3.86 3.37
N SER A 94 17.40 2.92 3.05
CA SER A 94 17.41 1.57 3.66
C SER A 94 17.56 1.59 5.18
N ASP A 95 18.27 2.55 5.74
CA ASP A 95 18.45 2.69 7.19
C ASP A 95 17.16 3.08 7.95
N PHE A 96 16.13 3.50 7.24
CA PHE A 96 14.82 3.92 7.79
C PHE A 96 13.73 2.86 7.59
N ILE A 97 14.08 1.69 7.02
CA ILE A 97 13.10 0.65 6.69
C ILE A 97 13.54 -0.68 7.28
N GLU A 98 12.72 -1.27 8.12
CA GLU A 98 12.84 -2.66 8.57
C GLU A 98 12.04 -3.55 7.62
N PHE A 99 12.74 -4.42 6.88
CA PHE A 99 12.10 -5.40 5.98
C PHE A 99 11.82 -6.70 6.72
N VAL A 100 10.58 -7.17 6.65
CA VAL A 100 10.11 -8.36 7.36
C VAL A 100 9.47 -9.33 6.37
N GLU A 101 10.14 -10.48 6.14
CA GLU A 101 9.54 -11.60 5.41
C GLU A 101 8.54 -12.34 6.31
N SER A 102 7.25 -12.07 6.12
CA SER A 102 6.20 -12.65 6.96
C SER A 102 4.82 -12.57 6.30
N ASP A 103 3.92 -13.46 6.73
CA ASP A 103 2.49 -13.25 6.50
C ASP A 103 1.96 -12.12 7.38
N ILE A 104 1.05 -11.32 6.84
CA ILE A 104 0.48 -10.17 7.58
C ILE A 104 -0.20 -10.57 8.89
N SER A 105 -0.70 -11.80 9.00
CA SER A 105 -1.35 -12.32 10.21
C SER A 105 -0.40 -12.43 11.40
N GLU A 106 0.90 -12.59 11.15
CA GLU A 106 1.94 -12.77 12.17
C GLU A 106 2.46 -11.42 12.72
N ILE A 107 2.21 -10.32 12.03
CA ILE A 107 2.68 -9.00 12.43
C ILE A 107 1.97 -8.56 13.71
N GLN A 108 2.77 -8.06 14.65
CA GLN A 108 2.31 -7.52 15.92
C GLN A 108 2.87 -6.11 16.09
N GLY A 109 2.22 -5.34 16.95
CA GLY A 109 2.63 -3.97 17.26
C GLY A 109 1.56 -2.96 16.95
N GLU A 110 1.84 -1.72 17.37
CA GLU A 110 0.99 -0.56 17.12
C GLU A 110 1.78 0.43 16.27
N TYR A 111 1.15 0.96 15.25
CA TYR A 111 1.73 1.91 14.30
C TYR A 111 0.85 3.16 14.24
N GLU A 112 1.47 4.31 14.04
CA GLU A 112 0.73 5.56 13.87
C GLU A 112 0.04 5.60 12.51
N THR A 113 0.67 5.00 11.48
CA THR A 113 0.09 4.93 10.14
C THR A 113 0.32 3.57 9.49
N VAL A 114 -0.69 3.08 8.81
CA VAL A 114 -0.62 1.89 7.95
C VAL A 114 -0.89 2.29 6.51
N LEU A 115 0.02 1.92 5.63
CA LEU A 115 -0.10 2.02 4.17
C LEU A 115 -0.31 0.63 3.59
N MET A 116 -1.17 0.49 2.59
CA MET A 116 -1.33 -0.79 1.90
C MET A 116 -1.97 -0.65 0.52
N ASN A 117 -1.61 -1.58 -0.36
CA ASN A 117 -2.29 -1.86 -1.60
C ASN A 117 -2.55 -3.38 -1.68
N PRO A 118 -3.61 -3.88 -1.02
CA PRO A 118 -3.88 -5.31 -0.92
C PRO A 118 -4.33 -5.92 -2.25
N PRO A 119 -4.29 -7.26 -2.37
CA PRO A 119 -4.85 -7.97 -3.53
C PRO A 119 -6.31 -7.59 -3.75
N PHE A 120 -6.70 -7.34 -5.02
CA PHE A 120 -8.05 -6.87 -5.40
C PHE A 120 -9.07 -7.98 -5.65
N SER A 121 -8.67 -9.25 -5.58
CA SER A 121 -9.54 -10.36 -5.95
C SER A 121 -10.97 -10.20 -5.40
N VAL A 122 -11.90 -10.03 -6.31
CA VAL A 122 -13.33 -9.79 -6.02
C VAL A 122 -13.94 -10.96 -5.23
N HIS A 123 -13.29 -12.13 -5.29
CA HIS A 123 -13.73 -13.37 -4.68
C HIS A 123 -12.91 -13.80 -3.47
N SER A 124 -11.79 -13.13 -3.16
CA SER A 124 -10.95 -13.50 -2.02
C SER A 124 -11.33 -12.71 -0.76
N GLU A 125 -11.33 -13.43 0.35
CA GLU A 125 -11.40 -12.83 1.68
C GLU A 125 -10.08 -12.13 2.05
N GLU A 126 -9.05 -12.24 1.20
CA GLU A 126 -7.70 -11.78 1.50
C GLU A 126 -7.63 -10.25 1.67
N GLY A 127 -8.22 -9.49 0.75
CA GLY A 127 -8.27 -8.02 0.87
C GLY A 127 -8.93 -7.55 2.17
N MET A 128 -9.96 -8.27 2.66
CA MET A 128 -10.58 -7.96 3.96
C MET A 128 -9.65 -8.28 5.13
N LYS A 129 -8.87 -9.36 5.08
CA LYS A 129 -7.88 -9.69 6.12
C LYS A 129 -6.80 -8.61 6.23
N PHE A 130 -6.37 -8.05 5.08
CA PHE A 130 -5.48 -6.88 5.08
C PHE A 130 -6.11 -5.68 5.79
N LEU A 131 -7.35 -5.36 5.47
CA LEU A 131 -8.04 -4.23 6.09
C LEU A 131 -8.28 -4.47 7.59
N GLU A 132 -8.68 -5.68 7.99
CA GLU A 132 -8.81 -6.07 9.40
C GLU A 132 -7.49 -5.90 10.16
N LYS A 133 -6.39 -6.37 9.56
CA LYS A 133 -5.06 -6.20 10.13
C LYS A 133 -4.67 -4.73 10.23
N ALA A 134 -4.89 -3.93 9.18
CA ALA A 134 -4.55 -2.52 9.14
C ALA A 134 -5.27 -1.72 10.23
N VAL A 135 -6.59 -1.87 10.38
CA VAL A 135 -7.36 -1.16 11.41
C VAL A 135 -7.06 -1.66 12.84
N SER A 136 -6.57 -2.90 12.99
CA SER A 136 -6.16 -3.40 14.29
C SER A 136 -4.77 -2.91 14.72
N ALA A 137 -3.89 -2.61 13.76
CA ALA A 137 -2.49 -2.25 14.00
C ALA A 137 -2.23 -0.74 13.93
N GLY A 138 -3.03 0.02 13.19
CA GLY A 138 -2.80 1.43 12.91
C GLY A 138 -3.78 2.38 13.56
N GLU A 139 -3.30 3.60 13.86
CA GLU A 139 -4.17 4.71 14.22
C GLU A 139 -4.81 5.32 12.96
N ASN A 140 -4.01 5.50 11.91
CA ASN A 140 -4.44 5.99 10.60
C ASN A 140 -4.18 4.92 9.53
N VAL A 141 -5.12 4.71 8.60
CA VAL A 141 -4.97 3.73 7.52
C VAL A 141 -5.22 4.41 6.17
N TYR A 142 -4.28 4.24 5.27
CA TYR A 142 -4.33 4.68 3.87
C TYR A 142 -4.25 3.45 2.98
N SER A 143 -5.29 3.17 2.24
CA SER A 143 -5.38 1.95 1.45
C SER A 143 -5.90 2.18 0.04
N VAL A 144 -5.31 1.47 -0.92
CA VAL A 144 -5.90 1.31 -2.26
C VAL A 144 -6.81 0.10 -2.22
N ILE A 145 -8.09 0.25 -2.55
CA ILE A 145 -9.09 -0.81 -2.47
C ILE A 145 -9.88 -0.90 -3.78
N TYR A 146 -10.31 -2.08 -4.15
CA TYR A 146 -11.18 -2.27 -5.31
C TYR A 146 -12.51 -1.50 -5.17
N GLY A 147 -12.81 -0.64 -6.12
CA GLY A 147 -13.96 0.30 -6.09
C GLY A 147 -15.33 -0.40 -5.97
N GLY A 148 -15.47 -1.59 -6.56
CA GLY A 148 -16.71 -2.37 -6.50
C GLY A 148 -17.16 -2.86 -5.11
N ARG A 149 -16.35 -2.63 -4.06
CA ARG A 149 -16.69 -3.02 -2.67
C ARG A 149 -16.93 -1.84 -1.73
N LYS A 150 -17.06 -0.64 -2.25
CA LYS A 150 -17.15 0.62 -1.49
C LYS A 150 -18.10 0.56 -0.29
N GLU A 151 -19.35 0.12 -0.48
CA GLU A 151 -20.34 0.09 0.60
C GLU A 151 -20.00 -0.95 1.68
N ALA A 152 -19.58 -2.15 1.29
CA ALA A 152 -19.15 -3.18 2.25
C ALA A 152 -17.94 -2.74 3.09
N ILE A 153 -17.00 -2.02 2.48
CA ILE A 153 -15.83 -1.46 3.17
C ILE A 153 -16.24 -0.36 4.16
N LYS A 154 -17.15 0.52 3.76
CA LYS A 154 -17.68 1.56 4.66
C LYS A 154 -18.39 0.97 5.86
N ASP A 155 -19.23 -0.06 5.64
CA ASP A 155 -19.91 -0.77 6.71
C ASP A 155 -18.92 -1.45 7.67
N PHE A 156 -17.87 -2.06 7.13
CA PHE A 156 -16.80 -2.65 7.93
C PHE A 156 -16.10 -1.58 8.79
N VAL A 157 -15.64 -0.47 8.18
CA VAL A 157 -14.95 0.62 8.88
C VAL A 157 -15.83 1.20 10.00
N ALA A 158 -17.12 1.41 9.74
CA ALA A 158 -18.05 1.93 10.75
C ALA A 158 -18.14 1.06 12.01
N ASN A 159 -17.89 -0.27 11.87
CA ASN A 159 -17.96 -1.26 12.95
C ASN A 159 -16.58 -1.68 13.50
N SER A 160 -15.48 -1.22 12.91
CA SER A 160 -14.12 -1.64 13.28
C SER A 160 -13.45 -0.81 14.40
N GLY A 161 -14.14 0.21 14.91
CA GLY A 161 -13.51 1.19 15.82
C GLY A 161 -12.77 2.31 15.10
N HIS A 162 -12.79 2.33 13.77
CA HIS A 162 -12.32 3.42 12.93
C HIS A 162 -13.48 4.25 12.40
N GLU A 163 -13.18 5.46 11.92
CA GLU A 163 -14.09 6.28 11.17
C GLU A 163 -13.51 6.59 9.78
N LEU A 164 -14.40 6.68 8.79
CA LEU A 164 -14.04 7.02 7.44
C LEU A 164 -13.76 8.52 7.34
N GLN A 165 -12.51 8.88 7.01
CA GLN A 165 -12.09 10.26 6.80
C GLN A 165 -12.29 10.69 5.34
N ALA A 166 -11.93 9.81 4.39
CA ALA A 166 -12.11 10.06 2.97
C ALA A 166 -12.24 8.76 2.16
N TRP A 167 -12.89 8.90 1.02
CA TRP A 167 -12.89 7.92 -0.07
C TRP A 167 -12.80 8.67 -1.39
N GLU A 168 -11.73 8.42 -2.14
CA GLU A 168 -11.52 9.03 -3.45
C GLU A 168 -11.47 7.94 -4.52
N ASP A 169 -12.25 8.11 -5.60
CA ASP A 169 -12.32 7.14 -6.69
C ASP A 169 -11.23 7.46 -7.74
N TYR A 170 -10.45 6.44 -8.14
CA TYR A 170 -9.40 6.52 -9.15
C TYR A 170 -9.60 5.45 -10.22
N GLN A 171 -9.07 5.70 -11.40
CA GLN A 171 -8.88 4.69 -12.43
C GLN A 171 -7.39 4.42 -12.61
N ILE A 172 -6.99 3.17 -12.55
CA ILE A 172 -5.62 2.74 -12.78
C ILE A 172 -5.55 1.78 -13.96
N SER A 173 -4.51 1.92 -14.75
CA SER A 173 -4.22 1.02 -15.85
C SER A 173 -3.23 -0.03 -15.37
N LEU A 174 -3.64 -1.29 -15.33
CA LEU A 174 -2.76 -2.41 -15.01
C LEU A 174 -2.26 -3.06 -16.29
N PRO A 175 -0.97 -3.43 -16.37
CA PRO A 175 -0.46 -4.22 -17.48
C PRO A 175 -1.25 -5.52 -17.62
N ALA A 176 -1.53 -5.95 -18.85
CA ALA A 176 -2.11 -7.26 -19.10
C ALA A 176 -1.10 -8.36 -18.76
N THR A 177 -0.99 -8.69 -17.49
CA THR A 177 -0.08 -9.73 -16.98
C THR A 177 -0.57 -11.15 -17.33
N TYR A 178 -1.76 -11.26 -17.93
CA TYR A 178 -2.46 -12.53 -18.15
C TYR A 178 -2.55 -12.83 -19.63
N GLY A 179 -1.89 -13.89 -20.09
CA GLY A 179 -1.85 -14.34 -21.47
C GLY A 179 -3.19 -14.73 -22.12
N PHE A 180 -4.31 -14.34 -21.51
CA PHE A 180 -5.68 -14.55 -22.03
C PHE A 180 -6.34 -13.27 -22.53
N HIS A 181 -5.69 -12.10 -22.35
CA HIS A 181 -6.25 -10.82 -22.78
C HIS A 181 -5.64 -10.36 -24.09
N THR A 182 -6.50 -9.94 -25.01
CA THR A 182 -6.14 -9.39 -26.31
C THR A 182 -5.80 -7.89 -26.24
N GLU A 183 -5.89 -7.28 -25.05
CA GLU A 183 -5.58 -5.87 -24.81
C GLU A 183 -4.30 -5.74 -23.99
N GLU A 184 -3.48 -4.75 -24.28
CA GLU A 184 -2.17 -4.51 -23.63
C GLU A 184 -2.28 -4.00 -22.19
N SER A 185 -3.46 -3.50 -21.78
CA SER A 185 -3.75 -3.02 -20.42
C SER A 185 -5.23 -3.15 -20.09
N GLN A 186 -5.55 -3.24 -18.79
CA GLN A 186 -6.91 -3.21 -18.29
C GLN A 186 -7.08 -2.01 -17.34
N GLU A 187 -8.13 -1.20 -17.58
CA GLU A 187 -8.57 -0.15 -16.67
C GLU A 187 -9.34 -0.75 -15.50
N ILE A 188 -8.92 -0.44 -14.28
CA ILE A 188 -9.57 -0.88 -13.04
C ILE A 188 -9.95 0.34 -12.20
N GLU A 189 -11.18 0.34 -11.72
CA GLU A 189 -11.66 1.33 -10.75
C GLU A 189 -11.20 0.94 -9.34
N VAL A 190 -10.51 1.84 -8.66
CA VAL A 190 -10.06 1.69 -7.28
C VAL A 190 -10.52 2.86 -6.42
N GLY A 191 -10.69 2.62 -5.13
CA GLY A 191 -10.88 3.66 -4.13
C GLY A 191 -9.62 3.84 -3.29
N VAL A 192 -9.26 5.08 -3.01
CA VAL A 192 -8.32 5.40 -1.94
C VAL A 192 -9.14 5.63 -0.68
N LEU A 193 -8.98 4.73 0.27
CA LEU A 193 -9.62 4.76 1.58
C LEU A 193 -8.69 5.41 2.59
N ILE A 194 -9.19 6.39 3.33
CA ILE A 194 -8.51 6.99 4.48
C ILE A 194 -9.41 6.83 5.70
N THR A 195 -8.89 6.20 6.75
CA THR A 195 -9.60 6.03 8.02
C THR A 195 -8.69 6.37 9.19
N SER A 196 -9.30 6.81 10.30
CA SER A 196 -8.61 7.00 11.57
C SER A 196 -9.36 6.30 12.70
N LYS A 197 -8.62 5.92 13.73
CA LYS A 197 -9.19 5.35 14.96
C LYS A 197 -10.10 6.37 15.63
N LYS A 198 -11.27 5.91 16.10
CA LYS A 198 -12.18 6.75 16.90
C LYS A 198 -11.58 7.04 18.28
N ASP A 199 -11.75 8.28 18.74
CA ASP A 199 -11.42 8.70 20.12
C ASP A 199 -12.19 7.89 21.20
#